data_9d6bcf9716606cfc927949366e7a0c30
#
_entry.id   9d6bcf9716606cfc927949366e7a0c30
#
_cell.length_a   1.000
_cell.length_b   1.000
_cell.length_c   1.000
_cell.angle_alpha   90.00
_cell.angle_beta   90.00
_cell.angle_gamma   90.00
#
_symmetry.space_group_name_H-M   'P 1'
#
loop_
_entity.id
_entity.type
_entity.pdbx_description
1 polymer ?
#
loop_
_entity_poly.entity_id
_entity_poly.type
_entity_poly.pdbx_seq_one_letter_code
_entity_poly.pdbx_strand_id
1 'polypeptide(L)'
;MLLEKVRKTRENMEMVVDSGQETVEIDRSQYIGGSDIPIILGISGFTKPNKLAQLKNKVIPYENKKTLYTEFGHIFEPFIREVANKKFNMNTVPCCKTSEELGLRANCDGYDSKNSLLLEVKTNNGEHEDKTDYIVQIHFYMAMYDVKKCILAEYGRTKEEEEVINELLESNASDEKLNEVASKLFDKNRIHFTEIDYNEELEKKIFFCIENFKNIDFEMAKRNNNFEIMCKIYGKLETEKDRENFEKMSKVMESLDDFFEDKNIINGIEKNMVEFINQDFIKEKIKNGKYDFFKYKSATVSNKFDTKAFKKENPSIYQNYIKEVEVVTNDSIRGKIIKYTPFMEIENREIAKLEENFENFKAKISENVTDEELKGISTMRNKLVQVKEELENQSIVDTETLLRMIEENNLKELPTIDTKHFYFLRGKKSTQQRINKKLLEFEHPELLEKYTKSEEVEEKVEFK
;
A
#
# COMPACT_ATOMS: atom_id res chain seq x y z
N MET A 1 -24.32 16.76 -5.49
CA MET A 1 -23.68 15.66 -4.73
C MET A 1 -24.32 14.33 -5.10
N LEU A 2 -23.51 13.25 -5.14
CA LEU A 2 -23.96 11.91 -5.56
C LEU A 2 -25.16 11.40 -4.75
N LEU A 3 -25.16 11.59 -3.44
CA LEU A 3 -26.26 11.20 -2.56
C LEU A 3 -27.60 11.82 -2.99
N GLU A 4 -27.62 13.10 -3.34
CA GLU A 4 -28.85 13.76 -3.80
C GLU A 4 -29.37 13.18 -5.12
N LYS A 5 -28.45 12.77 -6.01
CA LYS A 5 -28.82 12.06 -7.24
C LYS A 5 -29.42 10.69 -6.92
N VAL A 6 -28.80 9.92 -6.01
CA VAL A 6 -29.34 8.64 -5.57
C VAL A 6 -30.75 8.80 -4.98
N ARG A 7 -30.95 9.75 -4.07
CA ARG A 7 -32.25 10.01 -3.44
C ARG A 7 -33.36 10.38 -4.45
N LYS A 8 -32.97 11.08 -5.55
CA LYS A 8 -33.92 11.47 -6.61
C LYS A 8 -34.24 10.35 -7.60
N THR A 9 -33.30 9.44 -7.82
CA THR A 9 -33.42 8.43 -8.89
C THR A 9 -33.70 7.02 -8.37
N ARG A 10 -33.54 6.76 -7.08
CA ARG A 10 -33.58 5.41 -6.48
C ARG A 10 -34.92 4.66 -6.72
N GLU A 11 -36.05 5.39 -6.86
CA GLU A 11 -37.34 4.76 -7.17
C GLU A 11 -37.39 4.23 -8.61
N ASN A 12 -36.61 4.82 -9.52
CA ASN A 12 -36.53 4.44 -10.93
C ASN A 12 -35.34 3.49 -11.24
N MET A 13 -34.56 3.10 -10.21
CA MET A 13 -33.47 2.15 -10.41
C MET A 13 -34.02 0.76 -10.71
N GLU A 14 -33.34 0.07 -11.60
CA GLU A 14 -33.67 -1.32 -11.90
C GLU A 14 -33.50 -2.18 -10.64
N MET A 15 -34.52 -2.97 -10.34
CA MET A 15 -34.49 -3.91 -9.22
C MET A 15 -34.83 -5.31 -9.72
N VAL A 16 -33.90 -6.24 -9.51
CA VAL A 16 -34.05 -7.64 -9.85
C VAL A 16 -34.09 -8.46 -8.56
N VAL A 17 -35.11 -9.32 -8.44
CA VAL A 17 -35.16 -10.33 -7.38
C VAL A 17 -34.21 -11.43 -7.80
N ASP A 18 -33.14 -11.61 -7.03
CA ASP A 18 -32.11 -12.59 -7.30
C ASP A 18 -32.48 -13.93 -6.66
N SER A 19 -32.58 -14.97 -7.47
CA SER A 19 -32.77 -16.34 -6.99
C SER A 19 -31.49 -16.97 -6.41
N GLY A 20 -30.40 -16.19 -6.31
CA GLY A 20 -29.17 -16.59 -5.63
C GLY A 20 -28.04 -17.12 -6.53
N GLN A 21 -28.25 -17.29 -7.82
CA GLN A 21 -27.22 -17.86 -8.72
C GLN A 21 -27.01 -17.10 -10.05
N GLU A 22 -27.97 -16.34 -10.56
CA GLU A 22 -27.90 -15.82 -11.93
C GLU A 22 -27.26 -14.44 -12.11
N THR A 23 -27.04 -13.65 -11.05
CA THR A 23 -26.48 -12.30 -11.18
C THR A 23 -24.95 -12.24 -11.11
N VAL A 24 -24.27 -13.36 -11.08
CA VAL A 24 -22.81 -13.46 -10.90
C VAL A 24 -22.00 -13.02 -12.12
N GLU A 25 -22.62 -13.00 -13.32
CA GLU A 25 -21.90 -12.70 -14.57
C GLU A 25 -21.82 -11.21 -14.94
N ILE A 26 -22.42 -10.31 -14.15
CA ILE A 26 -22.30 -8.88 -14.41
C ILE A 26 -20.86 -8.42 -14.13
N ASP A 27 -20.27 -7.74 -15.10
CA ASP A 27 -18.94 -7.12 -14.96
C ASP A 27 -18.93 -6.13 -13.80
N ARG A 28 -18.46 -6.59 -12.64
CA ARG A 28 -18.37 -5.79 -11.40
C ARG A 28 -17.45 -4.59 -11.53
N SER A 29 -16.61 -4.51 -12.57
CA SER A 29 -15.77 -3.35 -12.82
C SER A 29 -16.57 -2.08 -13.15
N GLN A 30 -17.79 -2.22 -13.67
CA GLN A 30 -18.64 -1.10 -14.07
C GLN A 30 -19.36 -0.40 -12.91
N TYR A 31 -19.51 -1.08 -11.78
CA TYR A 31 -20.32 -0.59 -10.65
C TYR A 31 -19.52 -0.54 -9.36
N ILE A 32 -19.80 0.46 -8.53
CA ILE A 32 -19.42 0.43 -7.12
C ILE A 32 -20.52 -0.31 -6.36
N GLY A 33 -20.17 -1.39 -5.71
CA GLY A 33 -21.06 -2.23 -4.92
C GLY A 33 -20.84 -2.07 -3.41
N GLY A 34 -21.74 -2.67 -2.60
CA GLY A 34 -21.66 -2.60 -1.15
C GLY A 34 -20.33 -3.10 -0.58
N SER A 35 -19.78 -4.19 -1.12
CA SER A 35 -18.47 -4.73 -0.71
C SER A 35 -17.27 -3.83 -1.05
N ASP A 36 -17.46 -2.86 -1.95
CA ASP A 36 -16.41 -1.88 -2.29
C ASP A 36 -16.36 -0.74 -1.26
N ILE A 37 -17.42 -0.51 -0.49
CA ILE A 37 -17.52 0.62 0.43
C ILE A 37 -16.46 0.57 1.54
N PRO A 38 -16.25 -0.54 2.25
CA PRO A 38 -15.14 -0.62 3.23
C PRO A 38 -13.77 -0.38 2.60
N ILE A 39 -13.58 -0.79 1.34
CA ILE A 39 -12.35 -0.58 0.60
C ILE A 39 -12.16 0.91 0.29
N ILE A 40 -13.18 1.57 -0.26
CA ILE A 40 -13.18 3.01 -0.58
C ILE A 40 -12.92 3.85 0.67
N LEU A 41 -13.47 3.45 1.82
CA LEU A 41 -13.24 4.10 3.11
C LEU A 41 -11.86 3.77 3.73
N GLY A 42 -11.09 2.87 3.13
CA GLY A 42 -9.78 2.45 3.63
C GLY A 42 -9.80 1.64 4.93
N ILE A 43 -10.95 1.04 5.28
CA ILE A 43 -11.13 0.23 6.50
C ILE A 43 -11.11 -1.28 6.21
N SER A 44 -11.13 -1.71 4.95
CA SER A 44 -11.07 -3.13 4.59
C SER A 44 -9.72 -3.74 4.95
N GLY A 45 -9.75 -4.88 5.63
CA GLY A 45 -8.57 -5.69 5.94
C GLY A 45 -8.07 -6.55 4.76
N PHE A 46 -8.84 -6.70 3.68
CA PHE A 46 -8.57 -7.68 2.61
C PHE A 46 -8.07 -7.06 1.31
N THR A 47 -8.63 -5.92 0.91
CA THR A 47 -8.31 -5.29 -0.37
C THR A 47 -8.00 -3.81 -0.16
N LYS A 48 -6.96 -3.35 -0.84
CA LYS A 48 -6.54 -1.94 -0.79
C LYS A 48 -7.28 -1.11 -1.83
N PRO A 49 -7.53 0.19 -1.55
CA PRO A 49 -8.24 1.08 -2.48
C PRO A 49 -7.59 1.22 -3.86
N ASN A 50 -6.25 1.24 -3.94
CA ASN A 50 -5.55 1.29 -5.22
C ASN A 50 -5.83 0.06 -6.09
N LYS A 51 -5.90 -1.14 -5.49
CA LYS A 51 -6.28 -2.35 -6.21
C LYS A 51 -7.73 -2.29 -6.72
N LEU A 52 -8.64 -1.75 -5.92
CA LEU A 52 -10.01 -1.52 -6.34
C LEU A 52 -10.08 -0.54 -7.52
N ALA A 53 -9.31 0.55 -7.47
CA ALA A 53 -9.25 1.51 -8.58
C ALA A 53 -8.73 0.87 -9.87
N GLN A 54 -7.68 0.03 -9.78
CA GLN A 54 -7.17 -0.72 -10.93
C GLN A 54 -8.22 -1.68 -11.52
N LEU A 55 -9.01 -2.35 -10.66
CA LEU A 55 -10.12 -3.21 -11.09
C LEU A 55 -11.23 -2.39 -11.79
N LYS A 56 -11.68 -1.29 -11.18
CA LYS A 56 -12.75 -0.44 -11.73
C LYS A 56 -12.36 0.24 -13.05
N ASN A 57 -11.07 0.50 -13.24
CA ASN A 57 -10.53 1.07 -14.48
C ASN A 57 -10.02 0.00 -15.48
N LYS A 58 -10.29 -1.29 -15.23
CA LYS A 58 -9.94 -2.43 -16.10
C LYS A 58 -8.44 -2.56 -16.40
N VAL A 59 -7.58 -2.02 -15.53
CA VAL A 59 -6.10 -2.18 -15.63
C VAL A 59 -5.68 -3.59 -15.25
N ILE A 60 -6.37 -4.17 -14.26
CA ILE A 60 -6.24 -5.58 -13.90
C ILE A 60 -7.58 -6.28 -14.13
N PRO A 61 -7.57 -7.54 -14.59
CA PRO A 61 -8.80 -8.28 -14.81
C PRO A 61 -9.50 -8.54 -13.46
N TYR A 62 -10.84 -8.55 -13.52
CA TYR A 62 -11.62 -9.01 -12.39
C TYR A 62 -11.53 -10.55 -12.34
N GLU A 63 -10.92 -11.08 -11.29
CA GLU A 63 -10.91 -12.51 -11.02
C GLU A 63 -11.96 -12.83 -9.95
N ASN A 64 -13.01 -13.53 -10.35
CA ASN A 64 -13.97 -14.08 -9.39
C ASN A 64 -13.36 -15.32 -8.74
N LYS A 65 -12.56 -15.12 -7.70
CA LYS A 65 -11.99 -16.24 -6.94
C LYS A 65 -13.05 -16.79 -6.00
N LYS A 66 -13.62 -17.91 -6.39
CA LYS A 66 -14.39 -18.73 -5.47
C LYS A 66 -13.45 -19.21 -4.35
N THR A 67 -13.71 -18.79 -3.14
CA THR A 67 -13.00 -19.26 -1.96
C THR A 67 -13.92 -20.14 -1.14
N LEU A 68 -13.38 -21.04 -0.33
CA LEU A 68 -14.19 -21.83 0.62
C LEU A 68 -15.16 -20.95 1.39
N TYR A 69 -14.70 -19.79 1.85
CA TYR A 69 -15.53 -18.87 2.66
C TYR A 69 -16.67 -18.21 1.88
N THR A 70 -16.45 -17.87 0.60
CA THR A 70 -17.53 -17.34 -0.25
C THR A 70 -18.56 -18.40 -0.59
N GLU A 71 -18.12 -19.61 -0.94
CA GLU A 71 -19.03 -20.75 -1.23
C GLU A 71 -19.80 -21.16 0.04
N PHE A 72 -19.11 -21.21 1.19
CA PHE A 72 -19.76 -21.47 2.47
C PHE A 72 -20.89 -20.46 2.76
N GLY A 73 -20.61 -19.16 2.56
CA GLY A 73 -21.59 -18.10 2.70
C GLY A 73 -22.82 -18.33 1.84
N HIS A 74 -22.64 -18.60 0.55
CA HIS A 74 -23.73 -18.86 -0.38
C HIS A 74 -24.58 -20.09 0.00
N ILE A 75 -23.94 -21.17 0.46
CA ILE A 75 -24.64 -22.40 0.85
C ILE A 75 -25.48 -22.18 2.12
N PHE A 76 -24.96 -21.42 3.10
CA PHE A 76 -25.66 -21.26 4.40
C PHE A 76 -26.61 -20.08 4.43
N GLU A 77 -26.48 -19.07 3.55
CA GLU A 77 -27.32 -17.88 3.50
C GLU A 77 -28.84 -18.17 3.50
N PRO A 78 -29.38 -19.12 2.69
CA PRO A 78 -30.80 -19.40 2.67
C PRO A 78 -31.35 -19.87 4.03
N PHE A 79 -30.58 -20.71 4.75
CA PHE A 79 -30.95 -21.21 6.08
C PHE A 79 -30.96 -20.09 7.12
N ILE A 80 -29.95 -19.21 7.09
CA ILE A 80 -29.83 -18.07 7.99
C ILE A 80 -30.98 -17.09 7.73
N ARG A 81 -31.29 -16.79 6.46
CA ARG A 81 -32.39 -15.92 6.05
C ARG A 81 -33.73 -16.47 6.52
N GLU A 82 -33.97 -17.77 6.41
CA GLU A 82 -35.23 -18.40 6.91
C GLU A 82 -35.39 -18.20 8.42
N VAL A 83 -34.31 -18.38 9.20
CA VAL A 83 -34.35 -18.15 10.66
C VAL A 83 -34.59 -16.67 10.98
N ALA A 84 -33.94 -15.75 10.29
CA ALA A 84 -34.14 -14.30 10.44
C ALA A 84 -35.57 -13.90 10.12
N ASN A 85 -36.14 -14.39 9.01
CA ASN A 85 -37.50 -14.14 8.59
C ASN A 85 -38.53 -14.58 9.65
N LYS A 86 -38.31 -15.77 10.21
CA LYS A 86 -39.18 -16.27 11.30
C LYS A 86 -39.07 -15.44 12.58
N LYS A 87 -37.83 -15.10 12.97
CA LYS A 87 -37.55 -14.39 14.22
C LYS A 87 -38.12 -12.97 14.23
N PHE A 88 -37.95 -12.23 13.13
CA PHE A 88 -38.30 -10.82 13.00
C PHE A 88 -39.63 -10.59 12.26
N ASN A 89 -40.38 -11.66 11.95
CA ASN A 89 -41.61 -11.62 11.18
C ASN A 89 -41.45 -10.84 9.85
N MET A 90 -40.38 -11.16 9.12
CA MET A 90 -40.06 -10.61 7.82
C MET A 90 -40.37 -11.59 6.70
N ASN A 91 -40.45 -11.07 5.47
CA ASN A 91 -40.51 -11.88 4.26
C ASN A 91 -39.46 -11.34 3.26
N THR A 92 -38.19 -11.48 3.63
CA THR A 92 -37.11 -10.99 2.80
C THR A 92 -36.78 -11.94 1.65
N VAL A 93 -36.50 -11.35 0.49
CA VAL A 93 -35.99 -12.04 -0.68
C VAL A 93 -34.64 -11.37 -1.13
N PRO A 94 -33.69 -12.13 -1.66
CA PRO A 94 -32.47 -11.55 -2.20
C PRO A 94 -32.83 -10.58 -3.33
N CYS A 95 -32.24 -9.40 -3.31
CA CYS A 95 -32.51 -8.37 -4.32
C CYS A 95 -31.24 -7.65 -4.74
N CYS A 96 -31.17 -7.34 -6.02
CA CYS A 96 -30.14 -6.47 -6.59
C CYS A 96 -30.77 -5.21 -7.16
N LYS A 97 -30.32 -4.03 -6.72
CA LYS A 97 -30.73 -2.73 -7.23
C LYS A 97 -29.57 -2.05 -7.92
N THR A 98 -29.77 -1.63 -9.18
CA THR A 98 -28.71 -1.13 -10.03
C THR A 98 -29.06 0.24 -10.62
N SER A 99 -28.09 1.13 -10.67
CA SER A 99 -28.15 2.39 -11.41
C SER A 99 -26.98 2.45 -12.39
N GLU A 100 -27.23 2.26 -13.67
CA GLU A 100 -26.21 2.40 -14.71
C GLU A 100 -25.70 3.84 -14.78
N GLU A 101 -26.61 4.83 -14.74
CA GLU A 101 -26.27 6.24 -14.79
C GLU A 101 -25.27 6.64 -13.69
N LEU A 102 -25.50 6.13 -12.46
CA LEU A 102 -24.66 6.46 -11.32
C LEU A 102 -23.49 5.47 -11.14
N GLY A 103 -23.46 4.36 -11.90
CA GLY A 103 -22.48 3.29 -11.74
C GLY A 103 -22.51 2.69 -10.33
N LEU A 104 -23.70 2.46 -9.77
CA LEU A 104 -23.88 1.92 -8.43
C LEU A 104 -24.71 0.63 -8.46
N ARG A 105 -24.37 -0.33 -7.60
CA ARG A 105 -25.09 -1.60 -7.47
C ARG A 105 -25.18 -2.03 -6.02
N ALA A 106 -26.39 -2.28 -5.57
CA ALA A 106 -26.69 -2.75 -4.21
C ALA A 106 -27.29 -4.16 -4.28
N ASN A 107 -26.47 -5.17 -3.96
CA ASN A 107 -26.90 -6.56 -3.88
C ASN A 107 -27.03 -6.92 -2.41
N CYS A 108 -28.25 -7.03 -1.89
CA CYS A 108 -28.54 -7.36 -0.51
C CYS A 108 -29.04 -8.81 -0.38
N ASP A 109 -28.70 -9.46 0.74
CA ASP A 109 -29.06 -10.84 1.01
C ASP A 109 -30.57 -11.00 1.32
N GLY A 110 -31.25 -9.91 1.62
CA GLY A 110 -32.71 -9.91 1.78
C GLY A 110 -33.31 -8.52 1.84
N TYR A 111 -34.41 -8.32 1.09
CA TYR A 111 -35.24 -7.12 1.15
C TYR A 111 -36.69 -7.49 1.36
N ASP A 112 -37.32 -6.93 2.40
CA ASP A 112 -38.77 -7.00 2.67
C ASP A 112 -39.39 -5.66 2.28
N SER A 113 -39.98 -5.61 1.09
CA SER A 113 -40.63 -4.40 0.57
C SER A 113 -41.85 -3.95 1.36
N LYS A 114 -42.54 -4.87 2.01
CA LYS A 114 -43.74 -4.59 2.79
C LYS A 114 -43.42 -3.90 4.12
N ASN A 115 -42.34 -4.35 4.76
CA ASN A 115 -41.94 -3.82 6.06
C ASN A 115 -40.79 -2.79 5.93
N SER A 116 -40.29 -2.53 4.72
CA SER A 116 -39.12 -1.66 4.44
C SER A 116 -37.94 -2.02 5.31
N LEU A 117 -37.54 -3.30 5.27
CA LEU A 117 -36.43 -3.86 6.04
C LEU A 117 -35.43 -4.53 5.12
N LEU A 118 -34.15 -4.40 5.48
CA LEU A 118 -33.05 -5.18 4.88
C LEU A 118 -32.57 -6.29 5.81
N LEU A 119 -32.07 -7.32 5.21
CA LEU A 119 -31.30 -8.38 5.86
C LEU A 119 -29.93 -8.45 5.18
N GLU A 120 -28.89 -8.46 5.98
CA GLU A 120 -27.52 -8.77 5.55
C GLU A 120 -27.04 -9.99 6.32
N VAL A 121 -26.47 -10.94 5.62
CA VAL A 121 -25.96 -12.20 6.18
C VAL A 121 -24.45 -12.24 6.10
N LYS A 122 -23.83 -12.59 7.20
CA LYS A 122 -22.36 -12.80 7.26
C LYS A 122 -22.04 -14.12 7.92
N THR A 123 -21.06 -14.83 7.36
CA THR A 123 -20.50 -16.03 7.99
C THR A 123 -19.05 -15.73 8.41
N ASN A 124 -18.74 -15.96 9.67
CA ASN A 124 -17.42 -15.70 10.25
C ASN A 124 -17.00 -16.84 11.21
N ASN A 125 -15.83 -16.72 11.83
CA ASN A 125 -15.35 -17.68 12.83
C ASN A 125 -15.95 -17.48 14.24
N GLY A 126 -16.96 -16.64 14.36
CA GLY A 126 -17.68 -16.39 15.63
C GLY A 126 -17.07 -15.31 16.52
N GLU A 127 -15.94 -14.71 16.15
CA GLU A 127 -15.19 -13.73 16.95
C GLU A 127 -15.00 -12.40 16.21
N HIS A 128 -16.01 -11.87 15.56
CA HIS A 128 -15.90 -10.59 14.87
C HIS A 128 -16.37 -9.45 15.78
N GLU A 129 -15.42 -8.82 16.51
CA GLU A 129 -15.72 -7.72 17.43
C GLU A 129 -15.99 -6.39 16.71
N ASP A 130 -15.17 -6.07 15.68
CA ASP A 130 -15.31 -4.84 14.90
C ASP A 130 -16.17 -5.08 13.64
N LYS A 131 -17.39 -4.53 13.65
CA LYS A 131 -18.37 -4.64 12.57
C LYS A 131 -18.41 -3.42 11.64
N THR A 132 -17.42 -2.53 11.73
CA THR A 132 -17.43 -1.25 11.01
C THR A 132 -17.53 -1.45 9.50
N ASP A 133 -16.88 -2.45 8.94
CA ASP A 133 -16.94 -2.80 7.52
C ASP A 133 -18.35 -3.26 7.08
N TYR A 134 -19.04 -4.06 7.89
CA TYR A 134 -20.42 -4.47 7.61
C TYR A 134 -21.39 -3.29 7.75
N ILE A 135 -21.21 -2.45 8.77
CA ILE A 135 -22.08 -1.30 9.02
C ILE A 135 -22.06 -0.32 7.84
N VAL A 136 -20.88 0.01 7.30
CA VAL A 136 -20.81 0.93 6.15
C VAL A 136 -21.38 0.33 4.87
N GLN A 137 -21.22 -0.98 4.64
CA GLN A 137 -21.87 -1.70 3.55
C GLN A 137 -23.40 -1.64 3.68
N ILE A 138 -23.92 -1.90 4.86
CA ILE A 138 -25.36 -1.87 5.17
C ILE A 138 -25.94 -0.46 4.95
N HIS A 139 -25.25 0.60 5.38
CA HIS A 139 -25.73 1.97 5.18
C HIS A 139 -25.76 2.36 3.70
N PHE A 140 -24.84 1.87 2.88
CA PHE A 140 -24.92 2.02 1.43
C PHE A 140 -26.20 1.35 0.88
N TYR A 141 -26.51 0.14 1.32
CA TYR A 141 -27.74 -0.54 0.92
C TYR A 141 -29.00 0.20 1.41
N MET A 142 -29.00 0.68 2.65
CA MET A 142 -30.12 1.47 3.18
C MET A 142 -30.42 2.69 2.31
N ALA A 143 -29.38 3.38 1.83
CA ALA A 143 -29.54 4.52 0.93
C ALA A 143 -30.12 4.12 -0.43
N MET A 144 -29.65 3.02 -1.00
CA MET A 144 -30.09 2.54 -2.32
C MET A 144 -31.54 2.04 -2.29
N TYR A 145 -31.97 1.40 -1.18
CA TYR A 145 -33.32 0.83 -1.03
C TYR A 145 -34.31 1.75 -0.33
N ASP A 146 -33.87 2.90 0.19
CA ASP A 146 -34.71 3.81 1.02
C ASP A 146 -35.26 3.16 2.27
N VAL A 147 -34.44 2.45 2.99
CA VAL A 147 -34.87 1.80 4.23
C VAL A 147 -34.14 2.41 5.43
N LYS A 148 -34.77 2.29 6.59
CA LYS A 148 -34.25 2.89 7.84
C LYS A 148 -33.79 1.85 8.85
N LYS A 149 -33.90 0.58 8.52
CA LYS A 149 -33.47 -0.51 9.41
C LYS A 149 -32.94 -1.71 8.60
N CYS A 150 -31.89 -2.32 9.10
CA CYS A 150 -31.36 -3.58 8.60
C CYS A 150 -31.13 -4.56 9.76
N ILE A 151 -31.38 -5.84 9.52
CA ILE A 151 -30.98 -6.90 10.42
C ILE A 151 -29.66 -7.48 9.89
N LEU A 152 -28.59 -7.38 10.66
CA LEU A 152 -27.34 -8.10 10.41
C LEU A 152 -27.42 -9.47 11.11
N ALA A 153 -27.35 -10.53 10.33
CA ALA A 153 -27.34 -11.91 10.81
C ALA A 153 -25.93 -12.51 10.61
N GLU A 154 -25.23 -12.78 11.69
CA GLU A 154 -23.90 -13.33 11.69
C GLU A 154 -23.92 -14.79 12.14
N TYR A 155 -23.45 -15.69 11.29
CA TYR A 155 -23.35 -17.11 11.59
C TYR A 155 -21.92 -17.50 11.91
N GLY A 156 -21.69 -18.03 13.10
CA GLY A 156 -20.40 -18.53 13.55
C GLY A 156 -20.11 -19.92 12.96
N ARG A 157 -19.19 -20.00 11.99
CA ARG A 157 -18.73 -21.26 11.39
C ARG A 157 -17.88 -22.05 12.38
N THR A 158 -17.94 -23.38 12.29
CA THR A 158 -17.00 -24.28 12.96
C THR A 158 -15.98 -24.87 11.97
N LYS A 159 -14.85 -25.31 12.49
CA LYS A 159 -13.84 -26.00 11.66
C LYS A 159 -14.37 -27.28 11.04
N GLU A 160 -15.21 -28.03 11.77
CA GLU A 160 -15.84 -29.25 11.26
C GLU A 160 -16.75 -28.95 10.05
N GLU A 161 -17.52 -27.88 10.10
CA GLU A 161 -18.34 -27.45 8.95
C GLU A 161 -17.47 -27.02 7.76
N GLU A 162 -16.41 -26.26 8.01
CA GLU A 162 -15.47 -25.83 6.98
C GLU A 162 -14.81 -27.02 6.30
N GLU A 163 -14.37 -28.02 7.06
CA GLU A 163 -13.74 -29.25 6.54
C GLU A 163 -14.71 -30.06 5.68
N VAL A 164 -15.93 -30.33 6.18
CA VAL A 164 -16.94 -31.10 5.44
C VAL A 164 -17.36 -30.40 4.15
N ILE A 165 -17.62 -29.09 4.20
CA ILE A 165 -18.00 -28.31 3.00
C ILE A 165 -16.84 -28.25 2.00
N ASN A 166 -15.59 -28.07 2.46
CA ASN A 166 -14.44 -28.06 1.59
C ASN A 166 -14.25 -29.41 0.85
N GLU A 167 -14.38 -30.54 1.54
CA GLU A 167 -14.31 -31.87 0.92
C GLU A 167 -15.37 -32.07 -0.16
N LEU A 168 -16.60 -31.59 0.08
CA LEU A 168 -17.67 -31.65 -0.91
C LEU A 168 -17.40 -30.76 -2.12
N LEU A 169 -16.89 -29.55 -1.93
CA LEU A 169 -16.52 -28.64 -3.01
C LEU A 169 -15.34 -29.20 -3.84
N GLU A 170 -14.31 -29.75 -3.20
CA GLU A 170 -13.19 -30.38 -3.90
C GLU A 170 -13.61 -31.64 -4.69
N SER A 171 -14.61 -32.37 -4.22
CA SER A 171 -15.17 -33.52 -4.92
C SER A 171 -16.18 -33.14 -6.03
N ASN A 172 -16.43 -31.84 -6.27
CA ASN A 172 -17.44 -31.32 -7.17
C ASN A 172 -18.84 -31.91 -6.90
N ALA A 173 -19.24 -31.96 -5.62
CA ALA A 173 -20.56 -32.43 -5.25
C ALA A 173 -21.65 -31.53 -5.86
N SER A 174 -22.83 -32.10 -6.17
CA SER A 174 -23.95 -31.33 -6.68
C SER A 174 -24.50 -30.35 -5.63
N ASP A 175 -25.14 -29.28 -6.08
CA ASP A 175 -25.79 -28.28 -5.20
C ASP A 175 -26.83 -28.91 -4.29
N GLU A 176 -27.56 -29.94 -4.76
CA GLU A 176 -28.50 -30.69 -3.95
C GLU A 176 -27.80 -31.40 -2.81
N LYS A 177 -26.63 -32.00 -3.07
CA LYS A 177 -25.83 -32.67 -2.05
C LYS A 177 -25.24 -31.71 -1.05
N LEU A 178 -24.72 -30.56 -1.52
CA LEU A 178 -24.22 -29.48 -0.68
C LEU A 178 -25.31 -28.97 0.26
N ASN A 179 -26.51 -28.69 -0.26
CA ASN A 179 -27.67 -28.22 0.52
C ASN A 179 -28.17 -29.27 1.51
N GLU A 180 -28.21 -30.55 1.12
CA GLU A 180 -28.58 -31.64 2.04
C GLU A 180 -27.65 -31.71 3.25
N VAL A 181 -26.33 -31.65 3.00
CA VAL A 181 -25.32 -31.74 4.07
C VAL A 181 -25.33 -30.48 4.93
N ALA A 182 -25.37 -29.28 4.30
CA ALA A 182 -25.45 -28.02 5.02
C ALA A 182 -26.67 -27.95 5.95
N SER A 183 -27.84 -28.44 5.51
CA SER A 183 -29.04 -28.48 6.34
C SER A 183 -28.88 -29.32 7.61
N LYS A 184 -28.04 -30.37 7.57
CA LYS A 184 -27.74 -31.24 8.72
C LYS A 184 -26.69 -30.63 9.66
N LEU A 185 -25.77 -29.84 9.12
CA LEU A 185 -24.73 -29.16 9.89
C LEU A 185 -25.22 -27.88 10.54
N PHE A 186 -26.19 -27.22 9.92
CA PHE A 186 -26.67 -25.90 10.32
C PHE A 186 -27.26 -25.88 11.72
N ASP A 187 -26.70 -25.02 12.60
CA ASP A 187 -27.19 -24.77 13.94
C ASP A 187 -27.67 -23.32 14.09
N LYS A 188 -28.97 -23.14 14.10
CA LYS A 188 -29.61 -21.82 14.27
C LYS A 188 -29.20 -21.05 15.54
N ASN A 189 -28.72 -21.77 16.58
CA ASN A 189 -28.30 -21.14 17.84
C ASN A 189 -26.96 -20.41 17.72
N ARG A 190 -26.22 -20.62 16.63
CA ARG A 190 -24.97 -19.90 16.33
C ARG A 190 -25.18 -18.64 15.50
N ILE A 191 -26.43 -18.23 15.28
CA ILE A 191 -26.73 -16.96 14.62
C ILE A 191 -26.81 -15.85 15.66
N HIS A 192 -25.96 -14.85 15.51
CA HIS A 192 -26.06 -13.60 16.23
C HIS A 192 -26.79 -12.56 15.39
N PHE A 193 -27.77 -11.87 15.96
CA PHE A 193 -28.53 -10.84 15.26
C PHE A 193 -28.24 -9.47 15.86
N THR A 194 -27.93 -8.50 15.00
CA THR A 194 -27.78 -7.10 15.38
C THR A 194 -28.75 -6.24 14.55
N GLU A 195 -29.56 -5.42 15.21
CA GLU A 195 -30.38 -4.43 14.52
C GLU A 195 -29.54 -3.19 14.24
N ILE A 196 -29.50 -2.76 13.00
CA ILE A 196 -28.77 -1.58 12.54
C ILE A 196 -29.78 -0.52 12.13
N ASP A 197 -29.79 0.58 12.86
CA ASP A 197 -30.63 1.73 12.55
C ASP A 197 -29.88 2.68 11.60
N TYR A 198 -30.67 3.37 10.78
CA TYR A 198 -30.15 4.35 9.82
C TYR A 198 -29.42 5.51 10.50
N ASN A 199 -28.28 5.89 9.93
CA ASN A 199 -27.48 7.04 10.32
C ASN A 199 -27.22 7.95 9.12
N GLU A 200 -27.86 9.12 9.10
CA GLU A 200 -27.77 10.08 7.99
C GLU A 200 -26.37 10.65 7.80
N GLU A 201 -25.64 10.88 8.89
CA GLU A 201 -24.28 11.41 8.80
C GLU A 201 -23.33 10.38 8.18
N LEU A 202 -23.49 9.10 8.56
CA LEU A 202 -22.71 8.02 7.98
C LEU A 202 -23.06 7.83 6.49
N GLU A 203 -24.34 7.90 6.12
CA GLU A 203 -24.77 7.86 4.72
C GLU A 203 -24.12 8.97 3.91
N LYS A 204 -24.20 10.23 4.38
CA LYS A 204 -23.56 11.39 3.71
C LYS A 204 -22.08 11.16 3.50
N LYS A 205 -21.40 10.68 4.52
CA LYS A 205 -19.95 10.39 4.48
C LYS A 205 -19.61 9.30 3.44
N ILE A 206 -20.37 8.20 3.42
CA ILE A 206 -20.20 7.11 2.45
C ILE A 206 -20.30 7.64 1.02
N PHE A 207 -21.37 8.37 0.70
CA PHE A 207 -21.59 8.88 -0.66
C PHE A 207 -20.61 9.99 -1.06
N PHE A 208 -20.16 10.78 -0.11
CA PHE A 208 -19.06 11.71 -0.34
C PHE A 208 -17.76 11.00 -0.71
N CYS A 209 -17.42 9.93 -0.01
CA CYS A 209 -16.24 9.12 -0.33
C CYS A 209 -16.36 8.41 -1.69
N ILE A 210 -17.55 7.88 -2.03
CA ILE A 210 -17.80 7.29 -3.36
C ILE A 210 -17.63 8.33 -4.47
N GLU A 211 -18.18 9.54 -4.31
CA GLU A 211 -18.06 10.61 -5.28
C GLU A 211 -16.59 11.00 -5.49
N ASN A 212 -15.83 11.13 -4.42
CA ASN A 212 -14.41 11.42 -4.49
C ASN A 212 -13.63 10.27 -5.13
N PHE A 213 -13.91 9.01 -4.77
CA PHE A 213 -13.30 7.85 -5.39
C PHE A 213 -13.51 7.82 -6.92
N LYS A 214 -14.70 8.19 -7.40
CA LYS A 214 -15.00 8.25 -8.84
C LYS A 214 -14.31 9.40 -9.57
N ASN A 215 -13.98 10.49 -8.85
CA ASN A 215 -13.38 11.70 -9.41
C ASN A 215 -11.85 11.72 -9.27
N ILE A 216 -11.23 10.71 -8.65
CA ILE A 216 -9.78 10.66 -8.54
C ILE A 216 -9.16 10.46 -9.91
N ASP A 217 -8.14 11.27 -10.21
CA ASP A 217 -7.29 11.05 -11.37
C ASP A 217 -6.60 9.70 -11.23
N PHE A 218 -7.05 8.76 -12.05
CA PHE A 218 -6.57 7.39 -12.01
C PHE A 218 -5.10 7.27 -12.42
N GLU A 219 -4.63 8.10 -13.34
CA GLU A 219 -3.22 8.08 -13.74
C GLU A 219 -2.32 8.55 -12.61
N MET A 220 -2.77 9.54 -11.82
CA MET A 220 -2.09 9.94 -10.59
C MET A 220 -2.09 8.82 -9.53
N ALA A 221 -3.23 8.18 -9.33
CA ALA A 221 -3.36 7.06 -8.39
C ALA A 221 -2.54 5.83 -8.81
N LYS A 222 -2.36 5.61 -10.12
CA LYS A 222 -1.57 4.51 -10.67
C LYS A 222 -0.06 4.74 -10.47
N ARG A 223 0.41 5.96 -10.59
CA ARG A 223 1.82 6.32 -10.33
C ARG A 223 2.17 6.18 -8.87
N ASN A 224 1.25 6.52 -7.99
CA ASN A 224 1.48 6.65 -6.57
C ASN A 224 0.60 5.68 -5.78
N ASN A 225 1.18 4.88 -4.86
CA ASN A 225 0.42 4.15 -3.85
C ASN A 225 -0.32 5.10 -2.86
N ASN A 226 -0.35 6.39 -3.16
CA ASN A 226 -1.00 7.45 -2.40
C ASN A 226 -2.50 7.25 -2.25
N PHE A 227 -3.10 6.49 -3.15
CA PHE A 227 -4.53 6.24 -3.17
C PHE A 227 -5.07 5.64 -1.87
N GLU A 228 -4.33 4.75 -1.22
CA GLU A 228 -4.73 4.17 0.07
C GLU A 228 -4.79 5.23 1.18
N ILE A 229 -3.81 6.14 1.19
CA ILE A 229 -3.76 7.23 2.14
C ILE A 229 -4.89 8.20 1.88
N MET A 230 -5.14 8.50 0.61
CA MET A 230 -6.21 9.36 0.15
C MET A 230 -7.57 8.84 0.62
N CYS A 231 -7.86 7.56 0.46
CA CYS A 231 -9.12 6.99 0.90
C CYS A 231 -9.27 7.00 2.44
N LYS A 232 -8.20 6.79 3.19
CA LYS A 232 -8.23 6.90 4.65
C LYS A 232 -8.45 8.34 5.13
N ILE A 233 -7.91 9.32 4.40
CA ILE A 233 -8.14 10.73 4.68
C ILE A 233 -9.57 11.11 4.29
N TYR A 234 -10.05 10.72 3.13
CA TYR A 234 -11.44 10.98 2.71
C TYR A 234 -12.46 10.41 3.68
N GLY A 235 -12.20 9.25 4.26
CA GLY A 235 -13.05 8.70 5.32
C GLY A 235 -13.16 9.61 6.57
N LYS A 236 -12.28 10.61 6.73
CA LYS A 236 -12.25 11.55 7.85
C LYS A 236 -12.56 13.00 7.44
N LEU A 237 -12.75 13.28 6.14
CA LEU A 237 -13.04 14.64 5.67
C LEU A 237 -14.50 15.02 5.95
N GLU A 238 -14.69 16.12 6.65
CA GLU A 238 -15.99 16.62 7.05
C GLU A 238 -16.34 17.94 6.37
N THR A 239 -15.35 18.67 5.82
CA THR A 239 -15.54 20.01 5.27
C THR A 239 -14.84 20.22 3.92
N GLU A 240 -15.27 21.26 3.17
CA GLU A 240 -14.62 21.74 1.92
C GLU A 240 -13.13 22.10 2.16
N LYS A 241 -12.83 22.68 3.33
CA LYS A 241 -11.45 23.00 3.72
C LYS A 241 -10.57 21.77 3.86
N ASP A 242 -11.12 20.67 4.36
CA ASP A 242 -10.40 19.42 4.47
C ASP A 242 -10.07 18.86 3.07
N ARG A 243 -11.00 19.01 2.12
CA ARG A 243 -10.79 18.66 0.71
C ARG A 243 -9.64 19.44 0.08
N GLU A 244 -9.62 20.77 0.24
CA GLU A 244 -8.53 21.61 -0.25
C GLU A 244 -7.17 21.23 0.35
N ASN A 245 -7.13 20.98 1.66
CA ASN A 245 -5.91 20.54 2.33
C ASN A 245 -5.42 19.19 1.79
N PHE A 246 -6.35 18.30 1.51
CA PHE A 246 -6.04 17.00 0.96
C PHE A 246 -5.47 17.10 -0.47
N GLU A 247 -6.08 17.90 -1.35
CA GLU A 247 -5.56 18.13 -2.70
C GLU A 247 -4.13 18.71 -2.67
N LYS A 248 -3.86 19.61 -1.73
CA LYS A 248 -2.50 20.12 -1.50
C LYS A 248 -1.54 19.03 -1.05
N MET A 249 -1.96 18.20 -0.11
CA MET A 249 -1.16 17.07 0.38
C MET A 249 -0.84 16.08 -0.73
N SER A 250 -1.82 15.77 -1.57
CA SER A 250 -1.64 14.89 -2.73
C SER A 250 -0.56 15.38 -3.68
N LYS A 251 -0.61 16.67 -4.04
CA LYS A 251 0.40 17.31 -4.91
C LYS A 251 1.81 17.26 -4.32
N VAL A 252 1.93 17.51 -3.01
CA VAL A 252 3.22 17.44 -2.32
C VAL A 252 3.75 15.99 -2.30
N MET A 253 2.88 15.01 -2.11
CA MET A 253 3.26 13.59 -2.13
C MET A 253 3.69 13.15 -3.54
N GLU A 254 3.03 13.63 -4.59
CA GLU A 254 3.40 13.38 -5.98
C GLU A 254 4.80 13.97 -6.29
N SER A 255 5.01 15.24 -5.94
CA SER A 255 6.32 15.90 -6.11
C SER A 255 7.45 15.16 -5.38
N LEU A 256 7.20 14.64 -4.17
CA LEU A 256 8.18 13.85 -3.44
C LEU A 256 8.43 12.47 -4.08
N ASP A 257 7.41 11.85 -4.64
CA ASP A 257 7.57 10.55 -5.30
C ASP A 257 8.43 10.69 -6.56
N ASP A 258 8.18 11.72 -7.38
CA ASP A 258 8.99 12.06 -8.55
C ASP A 258 10.44 12.39 -8.15
N PHE A 259 10.63 13.17 -7.08
CA PHE A 259 11.96 13.46 -6.55
C PHE A 259 12.74 12.19 -6.17
N PHE A 260 12.11 11.25 -5.45
CA PHE A 260 12.80 10.03 -5.03
C PHE A 260 13.08 9.10 -6.21
N GLU A 261 12.22 9.07 -7.23
CA GLU A 261 12.48 8.38 -8.49
C GLU A 261 13.70 8.97 -9.21
N ASP A 262 13.68 10.26 -9.48
CA ASP A 262 14.77 10.99 -10.13
C ASP A 262 16.10 10.84 -9.38
N LYS A 263 16.08 10.95 -8.05
CA LYS A 263 17.25 10.75 -7.20
C LYS A 263 17.84 9.34 -7.33
N ASN A 264 17.02 8.31 -7.41
CA ASN A 264 17.49 6.94 -7.62
C ASN A 264 18.15 6.78 -9.00
N ILE A 265 17.55 7.36 -10.03
CA ILE A 265 18.10 7.35 -11.40
C ILE A 265 19.45 8.06 -11.44
N ILE A 266 19.53 9.28 -10.90
CA ILE A 266 20.78 10.06 -10.82
C ILE A 266 21.87 9.27 -10.09
N ASN A 267 21.56 8.68 -8.94
CA ASN A 267 22.53 7.86 -8.20
C ASN A 267 22.99 6.64 -9.00
N GLY A 268 22.10 6.04 -9.81
CA GLY A 268 22.44 4.95 -10.71
C GLY A 268 23.38 5.37 -11.83
N ILE A 269 23.10 6.50 -12.49
CA ILE A 269 23.97 7.08 -13.52
C ILE A 269 25.33 7.45 -12.93
N GLU A 270 25.35 8.12 -11.77
CA GLU A 270 26.60 8.49 -11.08
C GLU A 270 27.44 7.25 -10.73
N LYS A 271 26.81 6.19 -10.25
CA LYS A 271 27.47 4.92 -10.01
C LYS A 271 28.09 4.33 -11.28
N ASN A 272 27.37 4.33 -12.40
CA ASN A 272 27.90 3.87 -13.68
C ASN A 272 29.06 4.74 -14.16
N MET A 273 29.02 6.05 -13.95
CA MET A 273 30.14 6.94 -14.24
C MET A 273 31.39 6.59 -13.40
N VAL A 274 31.19 6.32 -12.10
CA VAL A 274 32.27 5.90 -11.20
C VAL A 274 32.87 4.55 -11.63
N GLU A 275 32.01 3.59 -11.96
CA GLU A 275 32.47 2.28 -12.46
C GLU A 275 33.28 2.42 -13.76
N PHE A 276 32.84 3.31 -14.67
CA PHE A 276 33.51 3.56 -15.93
C PHE A 276 34.92 4.17 -15.74
N ILE A 277 35.07 5.20 -14.89
CA ILE A 277 36.38 5.81 -14.64
C ILE A 277 37.33 4.90 -13.87
N ASN A 278 36.82 3.84 -13.25
CA ASN A 278 37.61 2.82 -12.55
C ASN A 278 37.99 1.63 -13.45
N GLN A 279 37.64 1.63 -14.75
CA GLN A 279 38.20 0.66 -15.69
C GLN A 279 39.75 0.82 -15.80
N ASP A 280 40.46 -0.27 -15.88
CA ASP A 280 41.90 -0.29 -15.71
C ASP A 280 42.65 0.71 -16.59
N PHE A 281 42.30 0.83 -17.87
CA PHE A 281 42.94 1.75 -18.79
C PHE A 281 42.73 3.23 -18.46
N ILE A 282 41.53 3.58 -17.92
CA ILE A 282 41.22 4.95 -17.48
C ILE A 282 41.89 5.23 -16.13
N LYS A 283 41.79 4.29 -15.20
CA LYS A 283 42.36 4.37 -13.86
C LYS A 283 43.91 4.58 -13.95
N GLU A 284 44.62 3.82 -14.77
CA GLU A 284 46.04 3.96 -14.98
C GLU A 284 46.42 5.33 -15.60
N LYS A 285 45.62 5.83 -16.53
CA LYS A 285 45.83 7.17 -17.08
C LYS A 285 45.67 8.25 -16.01
N ILE A 286 44.61 8.16 -15.18
CA ILE A 286 44.37 9.13 -14.10
C ILE A 286 45.44 9.04 -13.01
N LYS A 287 45.93 7.85 -12.69
CA LYS A 287 47.00 7.61 -11.72
C LYS A 287 48.32 8.28 -12.15
N ASN A 288 48.64 8.20 -13.45
CA ASN A 288 49.86 8.73 -14.01
C ASN A 288 49.77 10.21 -14.42
N GLY A 289 48.58 10.79 -14.47
CA GLY A 289 48.34 12.18 -14.82
C GLY A 289 48.08 13.09 -13.61
N LYS A 290 47.95 14.40 -13.89
CA LYS A 290 47.53 15.39 -12.88
C LYS A 290 46.23 16.01 -13.34
N TYR A 291 45.14 15.61 -12.72
CA TYR A 291 43.77 16.09 -13.04
C TYR A 291 43.13 16.79 -11.84
N ASP A 292 42.67 18.00 -12.03
CA ASP A 292 42.02 18.78 -10.96
C ASP A 292 40.62 18.26 -10.62
N PHE A 293 40.01 17.48 -11.50
CA PHE A 293 38.63 16.97 -11.37
C PHE A 293 38.58 15.49 -10.96
N PHE A 294 39.73 14.79 -10.79
CA PHE A 294 39.79 13.44 -10.24
C PHE A 294 40.72 13.35 -9.03
N LYS A 295 40.39 12.40 -8.14
CA LYS A 295 41.24 12.03 -7.01
C LYS A 295 41.50 10.53 -7.07
N TYR A 296 42.77 10.19 -7.26
CA TYR A 296 43.23 8.81 -7.12
C TYR A 296 43.46 8.49 -5.65
N LYS A 297 42.95 7.33 -5.18
CA LYS A 297 43.18 6.78 -3.86
C LYS A 297 43.90 5.44 -4.00
N SER A 298 45.06 5.33 -3.41
CA SER A 298 45.82 4.07 -3.35
C SER A 298 45.10 3.02 -2.50
N ALA A 299 45.39 1.76 -2.72
CA ALA A 299 44.92 0.65 -1.89
C ALA A 299 45.27 0.89 -0.41
N THR A 300 44.39 0.54 0.44
CA THR A 300 44.54 0.68 1.90
C THR A 300 43.98 -0.57 2.60
N VAL A 301 44.36 -0.76 3.86
CA VAL A 301 43.76 -1.81 4.70
C VAL A 301 42.79 -1.19 5.66
N SER A 302 41.56 -1.68 5.66
CA SER A 302 40.50 -1.27 6.60
C SER A 302 40.29 -2.36 7.65
N ASN A 303 40.37 -1.97 8.91
CA ASN A 303 40.19 -2.88 10.03
C ASN A 303 38.76 -2.74 10.59
N LYS A 304 37.96 -3.80 10.54
CA LYS A 304 36.58 -3.83 11.07
C LYS A 304 36.44 -4.86 12.17
N PHE A 305 35.95 -4.42 13.32
CA PHE A 305 35.64 -5.34 14.42
C PHE A 305 34.31 -6.06 14.16
N ASP A 306 34.33 -7.39 14.16
CA ASP A 306 33.17 -8.24 13.96
C ASP A 306 32.40 -8.40 15.28
N THR A 307 31.55 -7.41 15.57
CA THR A 307 30.70 -7.39 16.78
C THR A 307 29.77 -8.61 16.85
N LYS A 308 29.33 -9.17 15.70
CA LYS A 308 28.43 -10.32 15.68
C LYS A 308 29.14 -11.61 16.10
N ALA A 309 30.31 -11.86 15.56
CA ALA A 309 31.14 -13.01 15.94
C ALA A 309 31.56 -12.92 17.41
N PHE A 310 32.03 -11.73 17.85
CA PHE A 310 32.40 -11.49 19.24
C PHE A 310 31.24 -11.77 20.21
N LYS A 311 30.07 -11.23 19.94
CA LYS A 311 28.85 -11.47 20.77
C LYS A 311 28.48 -12.95 20.85
N LYS A 312 28.59 -13.67 19.73
CA LYS A 312 28.24 -15.09 19.63
C LYS A 312 29.20 -15.98 20.45
N GLU A 313 30.51 -15.70 20.38
CA GLU A 313 31.55 -16.53 21.01
C GLU A 313 31.82 -16.14 22.46
N ASN A 314 31.57 -14.88 22.84
CA ASN A 314 31.86 -14.36 24.20
C ASN A 314 30.63 -13.60 24.79
N PRO A 315 29.48 -14.26 24.95
CA PRO A 315 28.25 -13.57 25.36
C PRO A 315 28.36 -12.90 26.74
N SER A 316 29.03 -13.55 27.69
CA SER A 316 29.22 -12.99 29.06
C SER A 316 30.15 -11.77 29.06
N ILE A 317 31.26 -11.85 28.31
CA ILE A 317 32.19 -10.72 28.16
C ILE A 317 31.49 -9.56 27.43
N TYR A 318 30.77 -9.88 26.33
CA TYR A 318 30.03 -8.87 25.58
C TYR A 318 29.10 -8.04 26.46
N GLN A 319 28.39 -8.65 27.40
CA GLN A 319 27.49 -7.95 28.33
C GLN A 319 28.19 -6.90 29.20
N ASN A 320 29.43 -7.14 29.60
CA ASN A 320 30.20 -6.23 30.43
C ASN A 320 30.64 -4.96 29.68
N TYR A 321 30.66 -5.01 28.33
CA TYR A 321 31.10 -3.90 27.47
C TYR A 321 29.96 -3.22 26.72
N ILE A 322 28.70 -3.55 27.06
CA ILE A 322 27.56 -2.87 26.47
C ILE A 322 27.31 -1.54 27.18
N LYS A 323 27.15 -0.51 26.38
CA LYS A 323 26.57 0.76 26.79
C LYS A 323 25.18 0.91 26.19
N GLU A 324 24.20 1.12 27.04
CA GLU A 324 22.88 1.51 26.58
C GLU A 324 22.89 2.98 26.18
N VAL A 325 22.44 3.26 24.98
CA VAL A 325 22.32 4.62 24.43
C VAL A 325 20.88 4.84 24.05
N GLU A 326 20.25 5.80 24.66
CA GLU A 326 18.93 6.25 24.25
C GLU A 326 19.06 6.93 22.88
N VAL A 327 18.32 6.42 21.90
CA VAL A 327 18.24 6.99 20.55
C VAL A 327 16.84 7.49 20.32
N VAL A 328 16.73 8.79 20.12
CA VAL A 328 15.49 9.44 19.70
C VAL A 328 15.59 9.68 18.20
N THR A 329 14.62 9.17 17.46
CA THR A 329 14.47 9.47 16.04
C THR A 329 13.24 10.35 15.85
N ASN A 330 13.35 11.32 14.97
CA ASN A 330 12.22 12.17 14.59
C ASN A 330 11.45 11.52 13.44
N ASP A 331 10.22 12.00 13.20
CA ASP A 331 9.46 11.69 12.02
C ASP A 331 10.28 12.04 10.78
N SER A 332 10.27 11.18 9.78
CA SER A 332 11.06 11.39 8.58
C SER A 332 10.45 10.73 7.36
N ILE A 333 10.72 11.29 6.20
CA ILE A 333 10.39 10.72 4.89
C ILE A 333 11.67 10.11 4.33
N ARG A 334 11.59 8.87 3.85
CA ARG A 334 12.74 8.13 3.31
C ARG A 334 12.42 7.54 1.96
N GLY A 335 13.33 7.78 1.02
CA GLY A 335 13.26 7.16 -0.31
C GLY A 335 13.49 5.66 -0.26
N LYS A 336 12.83 4.94 -1.14
CA LYS A 336 13.08 3.52 -1.42
C LYS A 336 14.23 3.41 -2.41
N ILE A 337 15.05 2.38 -2.25
CA ILE A 337 16.11 2.11 -3.21
C ILE A 337 15.50 1.34 -4.39
N ILE A 338 15.59 1.93 -5.58
CA ILE A 338 15.17 1.32 -6.83
C ILE A 338 16.41 0.90 -7.60
N LYS A 339 16.37 -0.27 -8.20
CA LYS A 339 17.45 -0.75 -9.04
C LYS A 339 17.41 0.00 -10.37
N TYR A 340 18.36 0.91 -10.56
CA TYR A 340 18.60 1.53 -11.85
C TYR A 340 19.17 0.53 -12.87
N THR A 341 18.69 0.58 -14.11
CA THR A 341 19.23 -0.13 -15.26
C THR A 341 19.38 0.86 -16.41
N PRO A 342 20.52 0.87 -17.14
CA PRO A 342 20.70 1.74 -18.30
C PRO A 342 19.55 1.60 -19.30
N PHE A 343 19.15 2.70 -19.94
CA PHE A 343 18.05 2.79 -20.91
C PHE A 343 16.67 2.46 -20.35
N MET A 344 16.46 2.54 -19.02
CA MET A 344 15.12 2.54 -18.49
C MET A 344 14.37 3.82 -18.93
N GLU A 345 13.05 3.76 -18.94
CA GLU A 345 12.23 4.96 -19.22
C GLU A 345 12.43 6.01 -18.12
N ILE A 346 12.86 7.21 -18.51
CA ILE A 346 13.13 8.35 -17.61
C ILE A 346 12.18 9.48 -18.00
N GLU A 347 11.26 9.83 -17.11
CA GLU A 347 10.28 10.89 -17.35
C GLU A 347 10.94 12.29 -17.35
N ASN A 348 11.94 12.50 -16.49
CA ASN A 348 12.69 13.75 -16.43
C ASN A 348 13.62 13.89 -17.64
N ARG A 349 13.25 14.77 -18.56
CA ARG A 349 13.95 14.97 -19.85
C ARG A 349 15.41 15.40 -19.70
N GLU A 350 15.72 16.14 -18.65
CA GLU A 350 17.10 16.58 -18.43
C GLU A 350 18.00 15.43 -17.98
N ILE A 351 17.51 14.59 -17.07
CA ILE A 351 18.20 13.39 -16.62
C ILE A 351 18.33 12.39 -17.78
N ALA A 352 17.25 12.17 -18.53
CA ALA A 352 17.29 11.29 -19.72
C ALA A 352 18.35 11.72 -20.73
N LYS A 353 18.46 13.02 -20.99
CA LYS A 353 19.49 13.57 -21.90
C LYS A 353 20.91 13.40 -21.35
N LEU A 354 21.10 13.54 -20.04
CA LEU A 354 22.41 13.31 -19.41
C LEU A 354 22.82 11.86 -19.48
N GLU A 355 21.88 10.93 -19.25
CA GLU A 355 22.12 9.49 -19.42
C GLU A 355 22.50 9.15 -20.87
N GLU A 356 21.69 9.59 -21.84
CA GLU A 356 21.94 9.36 -23.26
C GLU A 356 23.33 9.87 -23.69
N ASN A 357 23.68 11.08 -23.25
CA ASN A 357 25.00 11.66 -23.54
C ASN A 357 26.14 10.82 -22.95
N PHE A 358 25.97 10.33 -21.72
CA PHE A 358 26.97 9.48 -21.06
C PHE A 358 27.10 8.11 -21.76
N GLU A 359 26.01 7.45 -22.07
CA GLU A 359 26.05 6.15 -22.76
C GLU A 359 26.64 6.26 -24.18
N ASN A 360 26.26 7.32 -24.92
CA ASN A 360 26.85 7.62 -26.23
C ASN A 360 28.36 7.93 -26.13
N PHE A 361 28.78 8.62 -25.08
CA PHE A 361 30.16 8.90 -24.81
C PHE A 361 30.94 7.61 -24.50
N LYS A 362 30.42 6.79 -23.59
CA LYS A 362 30.99 5.49 -23.19
C LYS A 362 31.17 4.56 -24.39
N ALA A 363 30.20 4.52 -25.32
CA ALA A 363 30.31 3.71 -26.52
C ALA A 363 31.38 4.16 -27.53
N LYS A 364 31.82 5.41 -27.46
CA LYS A 364 32.85 5.97 -28.37
C LYS A 364 34.26 5.86 -27.82
N ILE A 365 34.42 5.70 -26.52
CA ILE A 365 35.75 5.61 -25.90
C ILE A 365 36.37 4.24 -26.19
N SER A 366 37.58 4.28 -26.69
CA SER A 366 38.49 3.14 -26.85
C SER A 366 39.55 3.13 -25.76
N GLU A 367 40.45 2.13 -25.79
CA GLU A 367 41.53 1.96 -24.82
C GLU A 367 42.50 3.16 -24.68
N ASN A 368 42.44 4.13 -25.60
CA ASN A 368 43.26 5.36 -25.57
C ASN A 368 42.38 6.59 -25.26
N VAL A 369 41.99 6.74 -24.02
CA VAL A 369 41.19 7.89 -23.59
C VAL A 369 42.02 9.18 -23.56
N THR A 370 41.51 10.26 -24.13
CA THR A 370 42.16 11.58 -24.18
C THR A 370 41.85 12.41 -22.93
N ASP A 371 42.65 13.46 -22.68
CA ASP A 371 42.41 14.39 -21.57
C ASP A 371 41.12 15.19 -21.76
N GLU A 372 40.76 15.50 -23.01
CA GLU A 372 39.47 16.16 -23.34
C GLU A 372 38.27 15.25 -23.05
N GLU A 373 38.38 13.96 -23.32
CA GLU A 373 37.34 12.98 -22.99
C GLU A 373 37.19 12.84 -21.47
N LEU A 374 38.26 12.77 -20.71
CA LEU A 374 38.26 12.76 -19.25
C LEU A 374 37.59 14.01 -18.67
N LYS A 375 37.85 15.20 -19.24
CA LYS A 375 37.20 16.45 -18.88
C LYS A 375 35.74 16.43 -19.23
N GLY A 376 35.36 15.80 -20.36
CA GLY A 376 33.98 15.62 -20.79
C GLY A 376 33.14 14.82 -19.76
N ILE A 377 33.69 13.69 -19.25
CA ILE A 377 33.01 12.89 -18.21
C ILE A 377 32.80 13.73 -16.95
N SER A 378 33.83 14.44 -16.49
CA SER A 378 33.73 15.29 -15.31
C SER A 378 32.67 16.40 -15.48
N THR A 379 32.60 16.99 -16.67
CA THR A 379 31.57 18.01 -16.98
C THR A 379 30.15 17.43 -16.93
N MET A 380 29.96 16.23 -17.51
CA MET A 380 28.65 15.56 -17.44
C MET A 380 28.25 15.22 -16.00
N ARG A 381 29.20 14.70 -15.21
CA ARG A 381 28.96 14.42 -13.79
C ARG A 381 28.60 15.67 -13.00
N ASN A 382 29.28 16.80 -13.22
CA ASN A 382 28.99 18.05 -12.55
C ASN A 382 27.60 18.59 -12.88
N LYS A 383 27.14 18.44 -14.12
CA LYS A 383 25.76 18.76 -14.49
C LYS A 383 24.75 17.85 -13.76
N LEU A 384 25.04 16.56 -13.68
CA LEU A 384 24.17 15.62 -12.95
C LEU A 384 24.07 15.98 -11.47
N VAL A 385 25.18 16.40 -10.84
CA VAL A 385 25.20 16.87 -9.45
C VAL A 385 24.39 18.15 -9.29
N GLN A 386 24.49 19.09 -10.22
CA GLN A 386 23.71 20.33 -10.19
C GLN A 386 22.20 20.02 -10.23
N VAL A 387 21.75 19.17 -11.16
CA VAL A 387 20.34 18.74 -11.22
C VAL A 387 19.91 18.09 -9.90
N LYS A 388 20.75 17.23 -9.33
CA LYS A 388 20.48 16.58 -8.03
C LYS A 388 20.32 17.61 -6.90
N GLU A 389 21.16 18.62 -6.82
CA GLU A 389 21.10 19.68 -5.80
C GLU A 389 19.82 20.52 -5.94
N GLU A 390 19.42 20.84 -7.18
CA GLU A 390 18.17 21.58 -7.45
C GLU A 390 16.95 20.77 -6.97
N LEU A 391 16.89 19.47 -7.28
CA LEU A 391 15.83 18.57 -6.83
C LEU A 391 15.83 18.40 -5.29
N GLU A 392 16.99 18.28 -4.68
CA GLU A 392 17.12 18.15 -3.22
C GLU A 392 16.65 19.41 -2.49
N ASN A 393 16.91 20.61 -3.00
CA ASN A 393 16.44 21.86 -2.43
C ASN A 393 14.90 21.95 -2.48
N GLN A 394 14.27 21.54 -3.58
CA GLN A 394 12.81 21.49 -3.68
C GLN A 394 12.22 20.46 -2.73
N SER A 395 12.83 19.28 -2.63
CA SER A 395 12.33 18.19 -1.78
C SER A 395 12.36 18.51 -0.29
N ILE A 396 13.25 19.39 0.17
CA ILE A 396 13.28 19.86 1.56
C ILE A 396 11.96 20.58 1.90
N VAL A 397 11.52 21.50 1.05
CA VAL A 397 10.28 22.27 1.23
C VAL A 397 9.07 21.34 1.22
N ASP A 398 9.03 20.39 0.29
CA ASP A 398 7.94 19.43 0.16
C ASP A 398 7.91 18.46 1.35
N THR A 399 9.08 18.01 1.83
CA THR A 399 9.19 17.16 3.02
C THR A 399 8.68 17.87 4.27
N GLU A 400 9.11 19.11 4.52
CA GLU A 400 8.63 19.90 5.66
C GLU A 400 7.14 20.17 5.58
N THR A 401 6.64 20.44 4.38
CA THR A 401 5.21 20.68 4.13
C THR A 401 4.39 19.41 4.41
N LEU A 402 4.83 18.25 3.93
CA LEU A 402 4.13 16.99 4.19
C LEU A 402 4.14 16.60 5.66
N LEU A 403 5.27 16.74 6.36
CA LEU A 403 5.37 16.46 7.79
C LEU A 403 4.44 17.36 8.60
N ARG A 404 4.38 18.66 8.29
CA ARG A 404 3.46 19.61 8.91
C ARG A 404 2.00 19.22 8.66
N MET A 405 1.63 18.86 7.42
CA MET A 405 0.27 18.43 7.10
C MET A 405 -0.14 17.15 7.83
N ILE A 406 0.78 16.20 8.01
CA ILE A 406 0.55 14.98 8.80
C ILE A 406 0.26 15.34 10.26
N GLU A 407 0.97 16.31 10.82
CA GLU A 407 0.78 16.78 12.20
C GLU A 407 -0.53 17.54 12.38
N GLU A 408 -0.79 18.54 11.53
CA GLU A 408 -1.98 19.42 11.60
C GLU A 408 -3.30 18.62 11.42
N ASN A 409 -3.31 17.62 10.57
CA ASN A 409 -4.50 16.80 10.32
C ASN A 409 -4.64 15.60 11.27
N ASN A 410 -3.82 15.53 12.32
CA ASN A 410 -3.80 14.46 13.31
C ASN A 410 -3.69 13.04 12.68
N LEU A 411 -2.98 12.94 11.56
CA LEU A 411 -2.79 11.70 10.82
C LEU A 411 -1.80 10.74 11.51
N LYS A 412 -1.48 11.00 12.77
CA LYS A 412 -0.52 10.21 13.57
C LYS A 412 -0.96 8.75 13.76
N GLU A 413 -2.26 8.48 13.61
CA GLU A 413 -2.82 7.12 13.72
C GLU A 413 -2.89 6.40 12.36
N LEU A 414 -2.55 7.06 11.25
CA LEU A 414 -2.53 6.40 9.96
C LEU A 414 -1.41 5.35 9.93
N PRO A 415 -1.68 4.19 9.32
CA PRO A 415 -0.61 3.26 8.98
C PRO A 415 0.40 3.96 8.08
N THR A 416 1.60 3.43 8.06
CA THR A 416 2.76 3.93 7.34
C THR A 416 2.38 4.48 5.96
N ILE A 417 2.64 5.76 5.71
CA ILE A 417 2.60 6.33 4.34
C ILE A 417 3.67 5.57 3.56
N ASP A 418 3.25 4.83 2.56
CA ASP A 418 4.12 3.97 1.76
C ASP A 418 3.75 4.12 0.29
N THR A 419 4.51 4.97 -0.42
CA THR A 419 4.31 5.25 -1.85
C THR A 419 5.16 4.31 -2.71
N LYS A 420 5.18 4.51 -4.02
CA LYS A 420 6.05 3.76 -4.93
C LYS A 420 7.53 4.00 -4.64
N HIS A 421 7.92 5.25 -4.37
CA HIS A 421 9.32 5.67 -4.28
C HIS A 421 9.77 6.16 -2.91
N PHE A 422 8.86 6.41 -1.96
CA PHE A 422 9.21 6.78 -0.59
C PHE A 422 8.27 6.19 0.46
N TYR A 423 8.64 6.33 1.73
CA TYR A 423 7.81 5.98 2.88
C TYR A 423 8.03 6.95 4.04
N PHE A 424 6.98 7.14 4.82
CA PHE A 424 7.04 7.87 6.08
C PHE A 424 7.49 6.95 7.20
N LEU A 425 8.46 7.40 7.97
CA LEU A 425 8.94 6.71 9.16
C LEU A 425 8.63 7.54 10.40
N ARG A 426 7.80 6.99 11.28
CA ARG A 426 7.51 7.64 12.55
C ARG A 426 8.71 7.61 13.47
N GLY A 427 8.98 8.72 14.08
CA GLY A 427 9.98 8.85 15.12
C GLY A 427 9.64 8.03 16.35
N LYS A 428 10.64 7.46 16.97
CA LYS A 428 10.49 6.68 18.20
C LYS A 428 11.68 6.85 19.13
N LYS A 429 11.43 6.70 20.41
CA LYS A 429 12.48 6.49 21.39
C LYS A 429 12.83 5.00 21.44
N SER A 430 14.09 4.68 21.38
CA SER A 430 14.58 3.32 21.51
C SER A 430 15.90 3.30 22.25
N THR A 431 16.14 2.24 22.99
CA THR A 431 17.43 2.00 23.63
C THR A 431 18.24 1.07 22.73
N GLN A 432 19.40 1.51 22.29
CA GLN A 432 20.34 0.72 21.52
C GLN A 432 21.52 0.29 22.39
N GLN A 433 21.85 -0.98 22.29
CA GLN A 433 23.05 -1.51 22.93
C GLN A 433 24.25 -1.31 21.98
N ARG A 434 25.24 -0.56 22.42
CA ARG A 434 26.48 -0.33 21.67
C ARG A 434 27.65 -0.84 22.47
N ILE A 435 28.57 -1.54 21.80
CA ILE A 435 29.80 -2.01 22.44
C ILE A 435 30.77 -0.84 22.67
N ASN A 436 31.29 -0.75 23.88
CA ASN A 436 32.38 0.18 24.20
C ASN A 436 33.73 -0.42 23.78
N LYS A 437 34.07 -0.24 22.50
CA LYS A 437 35.30 -0.78 21.94
C LYS A 437 36.58 -0.25 22.64
N LYS A 438 36.57 0.99 23.10
CA LYS A 438 37.72 1.57 23.78
C LYS A 438 38.01 0.89 25.12
N LEU A 439 36.95 0.58 25.88
CA LEU A 439 37.10 -0.15 27.12
C LEU A 439 37.50 -1.60 26.89
N LEU A 440 36.92 -2.24 25.86
CA LEU A 440 37.31 -3.60 25.45
C LEU A 440 38.80 -3.66 25.01
N GLU A 441 39.25 -2.66 24.26
CA GLU A 441 40.66 -2.54 23.81
C GLU A 441 41.61 -2.36 24.99
N PHE A 442 41.20 -1.63 26.00
CA PHE A 442 41.99 -1.39 27.18
C PHE A 442 42.12 -2.64 28.08
N GLU A 443 41.01 -3.37 28.29
CA GLU A 443 40.98 -4.51 29.22
C GLU A 443 41.28 -5.86 28.54
N HIS A 444 40.94 -6.00 27.24
CA HIS A 444 41.05 -7.23 26.46
C HIS A 444 41.55 -6.95 25.02
N PRO A 445 42.77 -6.41 24.83
CA PRO A 445 43.32 -6.10 23.52
C PRO A 445 43.37 -7.34 22.60
N GLU A 446 43.62 -8.52 23.18
CA GLU A 446 43.66 -9.80 22.47
C GLU A 446 42.33 -10.18 21.83
N LEU A 447 41.21 -9.82 22.47
CA LEU A 447 39.86 -10.05 21.91
C LEU A 447 39.55 -9.05 20.80
N LEU A 448 39.97 -7.79 20.96
CA LEU A 448 39.83 -6.81 19.90
C LEU A 448 40.57 -7.26 18.63
N GLU A 449 41.81 -7.69 18.79
CA GLU A 449 42.63 -8.20 17.69
C GLU A 449 42.00 -9.44 17.03
N LYS A 450 41.63 -10.45 17.84
CA LYS A 450 41.01 -11.70 17.37
C LYS A 450 39.76 -11.47 16.50
N TYR A 451 38.90 -10.51 16.86
CA TYR A 451 37.65 -10.23 16.15
C TYR A 451 37.74 -9.03 15.20
N THR A 452 38.94 -8.45 15.00
CA THR A 452 39.14 -7.43 13.99
C THR A 452 39.60 -8.10 12.70
N LYS A 453 38.80 -7.95 11.65
CA LYS A 453 39.11 -8.41 10.30
C LYS A 453 39.72 -7.29 9.52
N SER A 454 40.84 -7.57 8.88
CA SER A 454 41.47 -6.67 7.92
C SER A 454 40.92 -6.97 6.53
N GLU A 455 40.34 -5.97 5.88
CA GLU A 455 39.88 -6.03 4.51
C GLU A 455 40.77 -5.12 3.66
N GLU A 456 41.30 -5.64 2.58
CA GLU A 456 41.99 -4.82 1.57
C GLU A 456 40.95 -3.98 0.84
N VAL A 457 41.15 -2.67 0.82
CA VAL A 457 40.35 -1.73 0.03
C VAL A 457 41.16 -1.43 -1.22
N GLU A 458 40.66 -1.85 -2.38
CA GLU A 458 41.29 -1.66 -3.66
C GLU A 458 41.54 -0.17 -3.98
N GLU A 459 42.52 0.08 -4.81
CA GLU A 459 42.76 1.41 -5.35
C GLU A 459 41.57 1.87 -6.22
N LYS A 460 41.22 3.14 -6.12
CA LYS A 460 40.11 3.71 -6.88
C LYS A 460 40.35 5.17 -7.28
N VAL A 461 39.60 5.55 -8.31
CA VAL A 461 39.44 6.94 -8.72
C VAL A 461 38.07 7.45 -8.27
N GLU A 462 38.05 8.66 -7.75
CA GLU A 462 36.84 9.39 -7.38
C GLU A 462 36.78 10.74 -8.12
N PHE A 463 35.60 11.22 -8.43
CA PHE A 463 35.39 12.60 -8.83
C PHE A 463 35.67 13.53 -7.63
N LYS A 464 36.24 14.72 -7.91
CA LYS A 464 36.39 15.78 -6.90
C LYS A 464 35.13 16.62 -6.79
#